data_74b63c79ed2899909acb2f7d6f2cf956
#
_entry.id   74b63c79ed2899909acb2f7d6f2cf956
#
_cell.length_a   1.000
_cell.length_b   1.000
_cell.length_c   1.000
_cell.angle_alpha   90.00
_cell.angle_beta   90.00
_cell.angle_gamma   90.00
#
_symmetry.space_group_name_H-M   'P 1'
#
loop_
_entity.id
_entity.type
_entity.pdbx_description
1 polymer ?
#
loop_
_entity_poly.entity_id
_entity_poly.type
_entity_poly.pdbx_seq_one_letter_code
_entity_poly.pdbx_strand_id
1 'polypeptide(L)'
;CGESTSGCVRASVVDGTTNRLRMIVAEECVFDRHEACHAINLFDMNQKYADVLPLDNILIYLDAWRAEKAGQVGYANDSIAYLKDLAIGEDYKGLR
;
A
#
# COMPACT_ATOMS: atom_id res chain seq x y z
N CYS A 1 7.39 6.99 -11.58
CA CYS A 1 6.57 6.67 -10.45
C CYS A 1 7.30 5.96 -9.32
N GLY A 2 8.42 5.35 -9.46
CA GLY A 2 9.12 4.68 -8.36
C GLY A 2 10.25 5.45 -7.73
N GLU A 3 10.62 6.59 -8.24
CA GLU A 3 11.73 7.40 -7.75
C GLU A 3 11.23 8.79 -7.32
N SER A 4 11.77 9.35 -6.30
CA SER A 4 12.63 8.73 -5.30
C SER A 4 11.83 8.51 -4.04
N THR A 5 12.18 7.47 -3.29
CA THR A 5 11.44 7.11 -2.08
C THR A 5 11.30 8.29 -1.12
N SER A 6 12.39 9.04 -0.89
CA SER A 6 12.38 10.19 0.02
C SER A 6 11.80 11.46 -0.59
N GLY A 7 11.60 11.48 -1.90
CA GLY A 7 11.14 12.64 -2.65
C GLY A 7 9.71 12.52 -3.12
N CYS A 8 9.54 12.30 -4.42
CA CYS A 8 8.22 12.29 -5.04
C CYS A 8 7.31 11.18 -4.51
N VAL A 9 7.87 10.03 -4.17
CA VAL A 9 7.08 8.94 -3.58
C VAL A 9 6.52 9.39 -2.24
N ARG A 10 7.37 9.87 -1.35
CA ARG A 10 6.94 10.37 -0.04
C ARG A 10 5.95 11.51 -0.18
N ALA A 11 6.21 12.47 -1.07
CA ALA A 11 5.30 13.59 -1.29
C ALA A 11 3.91 13.12 -1.72
N SER A 12 3.85 12.17 -2.64
CA SER A 12 2.57 11.61 -3.11
C SER A 12 1.83 10.88 -2.00
N VAL A 13 2.54 10.13 -1.18
CA VAL A 13 1.96 9.40 -0.06
C VAL A 13 1.37 10.36 0.97
N VAL A 14 2.13 11.38 1.35
CA VAL A 14 1.65 12.38 2.32
C VAL A 14 0.44 13.13 1.78
N ASP A 15 0.50 13.52 0.52
CA ASP A 15 -0.61 14.23 -0.12
C ASP A 15 -1.86 13.36 -0.21
N GLY A 16 -1.70 12.10 -0.60
CA GLY A 16 -2.80 11.16 -0.63
C GLY A 16 -3.45 10.97 0.73
N THR A 17 -2.64 10.83 1.76
CA THR A 17 -3.11 10.67 3.13
C THR A 17 -3.84 11.93 3.61
N THR A 18 -3.32 13.10 3.25
CA THR A 18 -3.97 14.37 3.56
C THR A 18 -5.36 14.45 2.93
N ASN A 19 -5.51 13.86 1.75
CA ASN A 19 -6.80 13.78 1.07
C ASN A 19 -7.65 12.58 1.50
N ARG A 20 -7.29 11.95 2.60
CA ARG A 20 -8.02 10.83 3.20
C ARG A 20 -8.04 9.57 2.33
N LEU A 21 -7.08 9.43 1.46
CA LEU A 21 -6.89 8.21 0.71
C LEU A 21 -6.04 7.24 1.54
N ARG A 22 -6.36 5.97 1.44
CA ARG A 22 -5.54 4.95 2.05
C ARG A 22 -4.40 4.62 1.10
N MET A 23 -3.20 4.95 1.52
CA MET A 23 -2.03 4.81 0.67
C MET A 23 -1.31 3.50 0.94
N ILE A 24 -0.90 2.83 -0.13
CA ILE A 24 -0.11 1.61 -0.05
C ILE A 24 1.12 1.81 -0.92
N VAL A 25 2.27 1.43 -0.39
CA VAL A 25 3.54 1.52 -1.11
C VAL A 25 4.07 0.11 -1.35
N ALA A 26 4.31 -0.22 -2.60
CA ALA A 26 4.96 -1.48 -2.95
C ALA A 26 6.46 -1.32 -2.71
N GLU A 27 6.98 -1.99 -1.71
CA GLU A 27 8.36 -1.83 -1.27
C GLU A 27 9.36 -2.03 -2.41
N GLU A 28 9.16 -3.04 -3.23
CA GLU A 28 10.07 -3.39 -4.32
C GLU A 28 9.94 -2.49 -5.55
N CYS A 29 8.92 -1.64 -5.59
CA CYS A 29 8.63 -0.79 -6.75
C CYS A 29 9.12 0.65 -6.58
N VAL A 30 9.76 0.94 -5.48
CA VAL A 30 10.31 2.28 -5.21
C VAL A 30 11.79 2.17 -4.90
N PHE A 31 12.52 3.24 -5.20
CA PHE A 31 13.95 3.25 -4.97
C PHE A 31 14.44 4.68 -4.73
N ASP A 32 15.63 4.78 -4.19
CA ASP A 32 16.27 6.06 -3.92
C ASP A 32 17.73 5.97 -4.25
N ARG A 33 18.39 7.11 -4.32
CA ARG A 33 19.83 7.17 -4.64
C ARG A 33 20.68 6.59 -3.52
N HIS A 34 20.22 6.70 -2.29
CA HIS A 34 20.96 6.24 -1.12
C HIS A 34 20.12 5.25 -0.34
N GLU A 35 20.73 4.13 -0.01
CA GLU A 35 20.06 3.06 0.73
C GLU A 35 19.47 3.56 2.06
N ALA A 36 20.23 4.42 2.75
CA ALA A 36 19.77 4.96 4.02
C ALA A 36 18.51 5.81 3.85
N CYS A 37 18.47 6.65 2.81
CA CYS A 37 17.28 7.47 2.54
C CYS A 37 16.08 6.60 2.19
N HIS A 38 16.30 5.57 1.40
CA HIS A 38 15.26 4.62 1.04
C HIS A 38 14.68 3.94 2.27
N ALA A 39 15.55 3.33 3.08
CA ALA A 39 15.13 2.56 4.25
C ALA A 39 14.40 3.41 5.28
N ILE A 40 14.96 4.58 5.62
CA ILE A 40 14.37 5.41 6.65
C ILE A 40 13.03 6.01 6.21
N ASN A 41 12.91 6.35 4.94
CA ASN A 41 11.65 6.90 4.44
C ASN A 41 10.55 5.84 4.32
N LEU A 42 10.90 4.62 3.96
CA LEU A 42 9.93 3.51 4.01
C LEU A 42 9.46 3.27 5.44
N PHE A 43 10.40 3.27 6.38
CA PHE A 43 10.06 3.12 7.79
C PHE A 43 9.10 4.22 8.25
N ASP A 44 9.42 5.47 7.97
CA ASP A 44 8.59 6.60 8.36
C ASP A 44 7.20 6.54 7.74
N MET A 45 7.13 6.25 6.45
CA MET A 45 5.83 6.17 5.78
C MET A 45 4.96 5.06 6.34
N ASN A 46 5.56 3.93 6.65
CA ASN A 46 4.84 2.81 7.25
C ASN A 46 4.32 3.13 8.65
N GLN A 47 5.04 3.94 9.39
CA GLN A 47 4.63 4.32 10.74
C GLN A 47 3.52 5.36 10.76
N LYS A 48 3.45 6.23 9.77
CA LYS A 48 2.64 7.44 9.86
C LYS A 48 1.58 7.59 8.77
N TYR A 49 1.89 7.23 7.54
CA TYR A 49 1.09 7.68 6.41
C TYR A 49 0.51 6.57 5.55
N ALA A 50 1.17 5.45 5.46
CA ALA A 50 0.83 4.42 4.48
C ALA A 50 1.11 3.03 5.02
N ASP A 51 0.74 2.05 4.23
CA ASP A 51 1.15 0.67 4.47
C ASP A 51 2.21 0.31 3.45
N VAL A 52 3.41 0.03 3.91
CA VAL A 52 4.49 -0.43 3.06
C VAL A 52 4.45 -1.95 3.04
N LEU A 53 4.13 -2.50 1.90
CA LEU A 53 3.88 -3.94 1.75
C LEU A 53 4.73 -4.55 0.65
N PRO A 54 5.05 -5.84 0.78
CA PRO A 54 5.67 -6.57 -0.33
C PRO A 54 4.77 -6.57 -1.56
N LEU A 55 5.36 -6.52 -2.73
CA LEU A 55 4.61 -6.50 -3.99
C LEU A 55 3.68 -7.69 -4.12
N ASP A 56 4.12 -8.89 -3.72
CA ASP A 56 3.31 -10.10 -3.82
C ASP A 56 1.98 -9.96 -3.08
N ASN A 57 2.02 -9.37 -1.89
CA ASN A 57 0.80 -9.15 -1.11
C ASN A 57 -0.17 -8.22 -1.83
N ILE A 58 0.37 -7.18 -2.43
CA ILE A 58 -0.45 -6.21 -3.18
C ILE A 58 -1.08 -6.87 -4.39
N LEU A 59 -0.31 -7.71 -5.11
CA LEU A 59 -0.83 -8.41 -6.27
C LEU A 59 -1.94 -9.38 -5.91
N ILE A 60 -1.82 -10.09 -4.80
CA ILE A 60 -2.87 -10.98 -4.31
C ILE A 60 -4.15 -10.18 -4.04
N TYR A 61 -4.02 -9.05 -3.39
CA TYR A 61 -5.17 -8.18 -3.11
C TYR A 61 -5.83 -7.68 -4.41
N LEU A 62 -5.02 -7.23 -5.36
CA LEU A 62 -5.54 -6.72 -6.62
C LEU A 62 -6.24 -7.81 -7.45
N ASP A 63 -5.72 -9.02 -7.42
CA ASP A 63 -6.34 -10.14 -8.12
C ASP A 63 -7.69 -10.49 -7.50
N ALA A 64 -7.76 -10.53 -6.18
CA ALA A 64 -9.00 -10.79 -5.48
C ALA A 64 -10.04 -9.69 -5.75
N TRP A 65 -9.60 -8.43 -5.73
CA TRP A 65 -10.46 -7.29 -6.01
C TRP A 65 -11.00 -7.35 -7.45
N ARG A 66 -10.13 -7.70 -8.38
CA ARG A 66 -10.52 -7.81 -9.79
C ARG A 66 -11.56 -8.91 -9.99
N ALA A 67 -11.36 -10.06 -9.37
CA ALA A 67 -12.29 -11.18 -9.45
C ALA A 67 -13.65 -10.82 -8.88
N GLU A 68 -13.66 -10.15 -7.74
CA GLU A 68 -14.89 -9.70 -7.10
C GLU A 68 -15.64 -8.69 -7.97
N LYS A 69 -14.92 -7.71 -8.47
CA LYS A 69 -15.52 -6.66 -9.29
C LYS A 69 -16.09 -7.22 -10.59
N ALA A 70 -15.40 -8.18 -11.19
CA ALA A 70 -15.87 -8.80 -12.43
C ALA A 70 -17.12 -9.64 -12.21
N GLY A 71 -17.31 -10.19 -11.02
CA GLY A 71 -18.38 -11.12 -10.73
C GLY A 71 -19.65 -10.50 -10.20
N GLN A 72 -19.67 -9.18 -9.88
CA GLN A 72 -20.85 -8.70 -9.19
C GLN A 72 -21.00 -7.21 -8.99
N VAL A 73 -22.20 -6.91 -8.50
CA VAL A 73 -22.62 -5.59 -8.09
C VAL A 73 -22.44 -5.50 -6.57
N GLY A 74 -22.06 -4.36 -6.07
CA GLY A 74 -21.95 -4.14 -4.63
C GLY A 74 -20.59 -4.50 -4.02
N TYR A 75 -19.61 -4.73 -4.86
CA TYR A 75 -18.27 -5.07 -4.41
C TYR A 75 -17.65 -4.04 -3.46
N ALA A 76 -18.10 -2.80 -3.53
CA ALA A 76 -17.54 -1.74 -2.70
C ALA A 76 -17.71 -2.02 -1.21
N ASN A 77 -18.81 -2.64 -0.81
CA ASN A 77 -19.03 -2.99 0.58
C ASN A 77 -18.22 -4.20 0.99
N ASP A 78 -17.92 -5.07 0.04
CA ASP A 78 -17.18 -6.31 0.30
C ASP A 78 -15.68 -6.12 0.24
N SER A 79 -15.20 -5.02 -0.36
CA SER A 79 -13.77 -4.74 -0.47
C SER A 79 -13.06 -4.74 0.87
N ILE A 80 -13.72 -4.20 1.90
CA ILE A 80 -13.15 -4.16 3.25
C ILE A 80 -13.11 -5.57 3.84
N ALA A 81 -14.13 -6.38 3.59
CA ALA A 81 -14.16 -7.77 4.03
C ALA A 81 -13.03 -8.56 3.39
N TYR A 82 -12.79 -8.34 2.10
CA TYR A 82 -11.67 -8.96 1.41
C TYR A 82 -10.33 -8.62 2.04
N LEU A 83 -10.13 -7.37 2.38
CA LEU A 83 -8.91 -6.95 3.05
C LEU A 83 -8.71 -7.65 4.39
N LYS A 84 -9.80 -7.93 5.08
CA LYS A 84 -9.75 -8.61 6.37
C LYS A 84 -9.46 -10.10 6.23
N ASP A 85 -9.96 -10.70 5.16
CA ASP A 85 -9.86 -12.15 4.94
C ASP A 85 -8.57 -12.55 4.24
N LEU A 86 -7.95 -11.64 3.50
CA LEU A 86 -6.68 -11.92 2.83
C LEU A 86 -5.52 -11.83 3.82
N ALA A 87 -4.45 -12.55 3.53
CA ALA A 87 -3.21 -12.46 4.29
C ALA A 87 -2.74 -11.02 4.44
N ILE A 88 -2.93 -10.20 3.41
CA ILE A 88 -2.64 -8.77 3.45
C ILE A 88 -3.37 -8.09 4.59
N GLY A 89 -4.65 -8.40 4.77
CA GLY A 89 -5.46 -7.80 5.82
C GLY A 89 -4.94 -8.14 7.21
N GLU A 90 -4.54 -9.37 7.42
CA GLU A 90 -3.97 -9.82 8.68
C GLU A 90 -2.58 -9.24 8.90
N ASP A 91 -1.74 -9.27 7.88
CA ASP A 91 -0.41 -8.69 7.95
C ASP A 91 -0.48 -7.19 8.23
N TYR A 92 -1.42 -6.51 7.60
CA TYR A 92 -1.65 -5.09 7.83
C TYR A 92 -1.95 -4.81 9.31
N LYS A 93 -2.81 -5.60 9.90
CA LYS A 93 -3.13 -5.46 11.33
C LYS A 93 -1.93 -5.73 12.21
N GLY A 94 -1.11 -6.68 11.82
CA GLY A 94 0.11 -7.03 12.54
C GLY A 94 1.17 -5.95 12.47
N LEU A 95 1.20 -5.19 11.38
CA LEU A 95 2.15 -4.10 11.18
C LEU A 95 1.79 -2.85 11.97
N ARG A 96 0.58 -2.75 12.40
CA ARG A 96 0.12 -1.61 13.20
C ARG A 96 0.14 -1.93 14.67
#